data_2d733487eb562e66ef79b5de2cc01d47
#
_entry.id   2d733487eb562e66ef79b5de2cc01d47
#
_cell.length_a   1.000
_cell.length_b   1.000
_cell.length_c   1.000
_cell.angle_alpha   90.00
_cell.angle_beta   90.00
_cell.angle_gamma   90.00
#
_symmetry.space_group_name_H-M   'P 1'
#
loop_
_entity.id
_entity.type
_entity.pdbx_description
1 polymer ?
#
loop_
_entity_poly.entity_id
_entity_poly.type
_entity_poly.pdbx_seq_one_letter_code
_entity_poly.pdbx_strand_id
1 'polypeptide(L)'
;MAKLFNVSPATIRAEMARLEGLGLIAQPHTSAGRVPTDAGYRYYVNSLNNTPWGVREDAARKSLERGTHALDVRVGAQSRADAAIRGAVDSLVELTGNLGLATIGGQLYLSGISRLFTQPEFVDTRRVQSVAKLLDELEPWLREAAPGEPLNIFIGHENPIGKNSGVSLIISRFKSPFSDHIYIGVLGPTRQNYSRVMALVSHAGQVLEDIL
;
A
#
# COMPACT_ATOMS: atom_id res chain seq x y z
N MET A 1 13.20 -8.31 -20.60
CA MET A 1 13.17 -9.43 -19.64
C MET A 1 14.28 -10.45 -19.90
N ALA A 2 14.37 -11.09 -21.07
CA ALA A 2 15.41 -12.14 -21.31
C ALA A 2 16.84 -11.70 -20.94
N LYS A 3 17.23 -10.47 -21.31
CA LYS A 3 18.55 -9.90 -20.95
C LYS A 3 18.72 -9.65 -19.44
N LEU A 4 17.65 -9.30 -18.72
CA LEU A 4 17.68 -9.04 -17.28
C LEU A 4 17.92 -10.32 -16.45
N PHE A 5 17.38 -11.44 -16.91
CA PHE A 5 17.47 -12.74 -16.22
C PHE A 5 18.53 -13.66 -16.82
N ASN A 6 19.22 -13.21 -17.87
CA ASN A 6 20.22 -14.02 -18.60
C ASN A 6 19.70 -15.39 -19.07
N VAL A 7 18.45 -15.41 -19.56
CA VAL A 7 17.78 -16.62 -20.07
C VAL A 7 17.22 -16.40 -21.48
N SER A 8 16.88 -17.50 -22.17
CA SER A 8 16.33 -17.41 -23.51
C SER A 8 14.93 -16.78 -23.55
N PRO A 9 14.53 -16.12 -24.64
CA PRO A 9 13.14 -15.65 -24.82
C PRO A 9 12.11 -16.80 -24.76
N ALA A 10 12.48 -18.01 -25.14
CA ALA A 10 11.62 -19.19 -25.05
C ALA A 10 11.36 -19.57 -23.58
N THR A 11 12.40 -19.55 -22.75
CA THR A 11 12.29 -19.80 -21.32
C THR A 11 11.36 -18.78 -20.65
N ILE A 12 11.50 -17.48 -20.98
CA ILE A 12 10.60 -16.43 -20.45
C ILE A 12 9.14 -16.70 -20.85
N ARG A 13 8.89 -17.09 -22.11
CA ARG A 13 7.51 -17.41 -22.55
C ARG A 13 6.93 -18.62 -21.81
N ALA A 14 7.74 -19.65 -21.60
CA ALA A 14 7.32 -20.85 -20.86
C ALA A 14 6.98 -20.52 -19.40
N GLU A 15 7.82 -19.73 -18.72
CA GLU A 15 7.54 -19.31 -17.34
C GLU A 15 6.31 -18.38 -17.25
N MET A 16 6.13 -17.47 -18.22
CA MET A 16 4.91 -16.66 -18.28
C MET A 16 3.64 -17.51 -18.46
N ALA A 17 3.68 -18.52 -19.33
CA ALA A 17 2.56 -19.45 -19.52
C ALA A 17 2.26 -20.24 -18.24
N ARG A 18 3.31 -20.67 -17.52
CA ARG A 18 3.17 -21.32 -16.21
C ARG A 18 2.52 -20.43 -15.18
N LEU A 19 3.00 -19.18 -15.03
CA LEU A 19 2.43 -18.20 -14.09
C LEU A 19 0.96 -17.87 -14.43
N GLU A 20 0.64 -17.80 -15.73
CA GLU A 20 -0.73 -17.59 -16.21
C GLU A 20 -1.62 -18.80 -15.88
N GLY A 21 -1.13 -20.03 -16.07
CA GLY A 21 -1.80 -21.25 -15.65
C GLY A 21 -2.04 -21.35 -14.15
N LEU A 22 -1.19 -20.72 -13.33
CA LEU A 22 -1.36 -20.60 -11.89
C LEU A 22 -2.28 -19.42 -11.48
N GLY A 23 -2.78 -18.64 -12.44
CA GLY A 23 -3.62 -17.47 -12.17
C GLY A 23 -2.89 -16.29 -11.54
N LEU A 24 -1.54 -16.28 -11.54
CA LEU A 24 -0.73 -15.21 -10.93
C LEU A 24 -0.55 -14.00 -11.85
N ILE A 25 -0.64 -14.23 -13.15
CA ILE A 25 -0.65 -13.16 -14.17
C ILE A 25 -1.79 -13.42 -15.14
N ALA A 26 -2.26 -12.37 -15.79
CA ALA A 26 -3.30 -12.45 -16.81
C ALA A 26 -2.94 -11.59 -18.02
N GLN A 27 -3.50 -11.91 -19.18
CA GLN A 27 -3.43 -11.09 -20.37
C GLN A 27 -4.74 -10.30 -20.52
N PRO A 28 -4.75 -8.97 -20.28
CA PRO A 28 -5.98 -8.18 -20.32
C PRO A 28 -6.66 -8.17 -21.71
N HIS A 29 -5.84 -8.19 -22.78
CA HIS A 29 -6.29 -8.20 -24.18
C HIS A 29 -5.31 -9.01 -25.02
N THR A 30 -5.77 -9.56 -26.14
CA THR A 30 -4.98 -10.44 -27.02
C THR A 30 -3.65 -9.85 -27.50
N SER A 31 -3.58 -8.51 -27.63
CA SER A 31 -2.37 -7.77 -28.02
C SER A 31 -1.61 -7.16 -26.84
N ALA A 32 -2.13 -7.27 -25.61
CA ALA A 32 -1.50 -6.70 -24.42
C ALA A 32 -0.39 -7.61 -23.89
N GLY A 33 0.52 -7.02 -23.13
CA GLY A 33 1.43 -7.76 -22.27
C GLY A 33 0.67 -8.47 -21.15
N ARG A 34 1.40 -9.17 -20.31
CA ARG A 34 0.83 -9.80 -19.11
C ARG A 34 0.98 -8.89 -17.90
N VAL A 35 -0.03 -8.87 -17.05
CA VAL A 35 -0.08 -8.09 -15.81
C VAL A 35 -0.33 -9.04 -14.63
N PRO A 36 0.18 -8.74 -13.43
CA PRO A 36 -0.15 -9.50 -12.25
C PRO A 36 -1.65 -9.41 -11.92
N THR A 37 -2.21 -10.50 -11.44
CA THR A 37 -3.54 -10.53 -10.82
C THR A 37 -3.44 -10.15 -9.34
N ASP A 38 -4.57 -9.98 -8.64
CA ASP A 38 -4.56 -9.80 -7.19
C ASP A 38 -3.87 -10.96 -6.47
N ALA A 39 -4.10 -12.20 -6.93
CA ALA A 39 -3.39 -13.39 -6.44
C ALA A 39 -1.88 -13.33 -6.71
N GLY A 40 -1.47 -12.79 -7.86
CA GLY A 40 -0.06 -12.57 -8.18
C GLY A 40 0.59 -11.54 -7.26
N TYR A 41 -0.08 -10.44 -6.99
CA TYR A 41 0.39 -9.45 -6.01
C TYR A 41 0.43 -10.04 -4.59
N ARG A 42 -0.59 -10.82 -4.19
CA ARG A 42 -0.58 -11.52 -2.90
C ARG A 42 0.59 -12.49 -2.77
N TYR A 43 0.85 -13.28 -3.79
CA TYR A 43 2.00 -14.19 -3.82
C TYR A 43 3.32 -13.41 -3.65
N TYR A 44 3.48 -12.29 -4.35
CA TYR A 44 4.64 -11.42 -4.21
C TYR A 44 4.78 -10.84 -2.81
N VAL A 45 3.71 -10.30 -2.22
CA VAL A 45 3.70 -9.76 -0.87
C VAL A 45 4.08 -10.82 0.17
N ASN A 46 3.53 -12.03 0.06
CA ASN A 46 3.89 -13.13 0.94
C ASN A 46 5.37 -13.53 0.81
N SER A 47 5.94 -13.43 -0.39
CA SER A 47 7.37 -13.68 -0.60
C SER A 47 8.27 -12.62 0.06
N LEU A 48 7.79 -11.38 0.18
CA LEU A 48 8.50 -10.30 0.88
C LEU A 48 8.58 -10.57 2.40
N ASN A 49 7.53 -11.11 3.00
CA ASN A 49 7.49 -11.44 4.43
C ASN A 49 8.47 -12.57 4.80
N ASN A 50 8.79 -13.45 3.85
CA ASN A 50 9.72 -14.56 4.05
C ASN A 50 11.18 -14.21 3.72
N THR A 51 11.43 -13.01 3.22
CA THR A 51 12.77 -12.51 2.93
C THR A 51 13.04 -11.35 3.87
N PRO A 52 14.18 -11.27 4.60
CA PRO A 52 14.53 -10.08 5.36
C PRO A 52 14.51 -8.91 4.39
N TRP A 53 13.49 -8.09 4.45
CA TRP A 53 13.18 -6.88 3.62
C TRP A 53 14.21 -6.61 2.52
N GLY A 54 14.43 -7.61 1.66
CA GLY A 54 15.48 -7.62 0.65
C GLY A 54 15.13 -6.71 -0.51
N VAL A 55 15.34 -5.43 -0.30
CA VAL A 55 15.49 -4.48 -1.39
C VAL A 55 16.77 -4.86 -2.11
N ARG A 56 16.67 -5.67 -3.15
CA ARG A 56 17.79 -6.23 -3.92
C ARG A 56 18.60 -5.19 -4.70
N GLU A 57 18.14 -3.95 -4.74
CA GLU A 57 18.83 -2.87 -5.47
C GLU A 57 19.24 -1.78 -4.49
N ASP A 58 20.53 -1.45 -4.45
CA ASP A 58 21.08 -0.38 -3.62
C ASP A 58 20.37 0.97 -3.81
N ALA A 59 19.90 1.26 -5.01
CA ALA A 59 19.14 2.47 -5.31
C ALA A 59 17.76 2.47 -4.62
N ALA A 60 17.07 1.34 -4.58
CA ALA A 60 15.78 1.21 -3.93
C ALA A 60 15.93 1.28 -2.40
N ARG A 61 16.98 0.67 -1.83
CA ARG A 61 17.33 0.76 -0.42
C ARG A 61 17.63 2.21 -0.01
N LYS A 62 18.50 2.92 -0.74
CA LYS A 62 18.82 4.34 -0.48
C LYS A 62 17.60 5.25 -0.63
N SER A 63 16.68 4.94 -1.53
CA SER A 63 15.42 5.68 -1.68
C SER A 63 14.49 5.45 -0.49
N LEU A 64 14.44 4.23 0.04
CA LEU A 64 13.69 3.90 1.25
C LEU A 64 14.30 4.58 2.48
N GLU A 65 15.62 4.49 2.68
CA GLU A 65 16.33 5.14 3.78
C GLU A 65 16.11 6.66 3.81
N ARG A 66 16.13 7.31 2.64
CA ARG A 66 15.81 8.75 2.55
C ARG A 66 14.35 9.05 2.88
N GLY A 67 13.43 8.16 2.47
CA GLY A 67 12.01 8.29 2.77
C GLY A 67 11.70 8.15 4.25
N THR A 68 12.27 7.14 4.91
CA THR A 68 12.12 6.94 6.36
C THR A 68 12.72 8.10 7.16
N HIS A 69 13.92 8.54 6.81
CA HIS A 69 14.54 9.70 7.47
C HIS A 69 13.72 10.99 7.31
N ALA A 70 13.16 11.24 6.11
CA ALA A 70 12.31 12.41 5.89
C ALA A 70 11.01 12.36 6.73
N LEU A 71 10.47 11.16 6.94
CA LEU A 71 9.31 10.92 7.80
C LEU A 71 9.67 11.18 9.26
N ASP A 72 10.79 10.63 9.76
CA ASP A 72 11.26 10.82 11.13
C ASP A 72 11.44 12.32 11.47
N VAL A 73 12.08 13.09 10.59
CA VAL A 73 12.29 14.53 10.78
C VAL A 73 10.95 15.27 10.84
N ARG A 74 10.00 14.94 9.95
CA ARG A 74 8.72 15.64 9.89
C ARG A 74 7.82 15.33 11.09
N VAL A 75 7.78 14.08 11.53
CA VAL A 75 6.98 13.64 12.68
C VAL A 75 7.60 14.15 13.98
N GLY A 76 8.91 13.99 14.16
CA GLY A 76 9.60 14.42 15.36
C GLY A 76 9.63 15.94 15.59
N ALA A 77 9.34 16.74 14.55
CA ALA A 77 9.23 18.20 14.68
C ALA A 77 7.88 18.66 15.26
N GLN A 78 6.90 17.74 15.44
CA GLN A 78 5.56 18.10 15.92
C GLN A 78 5.46 18.00 17.43
N SER A 79 4.81 19.01 18.03
CA SER A 79 4.62 19.08 19.49
C SER A 79 3.28 18.52 19.99
N ARG A 80 2.40 18.12 19.08
CA ARG A 80 1.04 17.61 19.39
C ARG A 80 0.80 16.31 18.64
N ALA A 81 0.18 15.33 19.30
CA ALA A 81 -0.13 14.03 18.75
C ALA A 81 -0.85 14.09 17.39
N ASP A 82 -1.91 14.89 17.30
CA ASP A 82 -2.67 15.03 16.05
C ASP A 82 -1.82 15.61 14.90
N ALA A 83 -0.94 16.55 15.21
CA ALA A 83 -0.05 17.15 14.23
C ALA A 83 1.00 16.15 13.75
N ALA A 84 1.54 15.32 14.64
CA ALA A 84 2.47 14.25 14.32
C ALA A 84 1.82 13.21 13.37
N ILE A 85 0.61 12.76 13.70
CA ILE A 85 -0.14 11.81 12.86
C ILE A 85 -0.42 12.42 11.46
N ARG A 86 -0.90 13.68 11.40
CA ARG A 86 -1.13 14.36 10.10
C ARG A 86 0.15 14.50 9.29
N GLY A 87 1.26 14.89 9.94
CA GLY A 87 2.56 15.00 9.31
C GLY A 87 3.08 13.67 8.76
N ALA A 88 2.84 12.57 9.46
CA ALA A 88 3.16 11.22 8.98
C ALA A 88 2.30 10.84 7.75
N VAL A 89 0.99 11.10 7.79
CA VAL A 89 0.08 10.86 6.64
C VAL A 89 0.53 11.66 5.42
N ASP A 90 0.80 12.96 5.57
CA ASP A 90 1.24 13.80 4.45
C ASP A 90 2.58 13.32 3.87
N SER A 91 3.48 12.84 4.74
CA SER A 91 4.74 12.24 4.29
C SER A 91 4.51 10.96 3.48
N LEU A 92 3.60 10.09 3.93
CA LEU A 92 3.22 8.89 3.17
C LEU A 92 2.64 9.25 1.80
N VAL A 93 1.78 10.28 1.72
CA VAL A 93 1.23 10.78 0.44
C VAL A 93 2.34 11.24 -0.50
N GLU A 94 3.30 12.02 -0.01
CA GLU A 94 4.41 12.50 -0.82
C GLU A 94 5.34 11.38 -1.30
N LEU A 95 5.66 10.44 -0.40
CA LEU A 95 6.62 9.37 -0.67
C LEU A 95 6.07 8.25 -1.53
N THR A 96 4.75 8.00 -1.46
CA THR A 96 4.11 6.88 -2.17
C THR A 96 3.33 7.32 -3.40
N GLY A 97 2.88 8.57 -3.46
CA GLY A 97 1.95 9.06 -4.48
C GLY A 97 0.51 8.53 -4.32
N ASN A 98 0.21 7.86 -3.22
CA ASN A 98 -1.09 7.28 -2.90
C ASN A 98 -1.89 8.21 -1.97
N LEU A 99 -3.16 7.88 -1.74
CA LEU A 99 -3.96 8.50 -0.68
C LEU A 99 -3.45 8.00 0.68
N GLY A 100 -3.13 8.92 1.57
CA GLY A 100 -2.77 8.63 2.96
C GLY A 100 -3.97 8.71 3.88
N LEU A 101 -3.98 7.89 4.93
CA LEU A 101 -5.05 7.84 5.91
C LEU A 101 -4.51 7.58 7.32
N ALA A 102 -5.22 8.08 8.31
CA ALA A 102 -5.05 7.68 9.72
C ALA A 102 -6.33 7.89 10.51
N THR A 103 -6.46 7.18 11.62
CA THR A 103 -7.51 7.45 12.61
C THR A 103 -6.97 8.37 13.68
N ILE A 104 -7.72 9.46 14.00
CA ILE A 104 -7.37 10.45 15.02
C ILE A 104 -8.59 10.66 15.87
N GLY A 105 -8.52 10.35 17.18
CA GLY A 105 -9.66 10.49 18.07
C GLY A 105 -10.91 9.72 17.63
N GLY A 106 -10.74 8.59 16.96
CA GLY A 106 -11.84 7.77 16.44
C GLY A 106 -12.40 8.25 15.09
N GLN A 107 -11.89 9.34 14.53
CA GLN A 107 -12.28 9.86 13.21
C GLN A 107 -11.24 9.55 12.15
N LEU A 108 -11.68 9.36 10.91
CA LEU A 108 -10.80 9.11 9.77
C LEU A 108 -10.26 10.44 9.21
N TYR A 109 -8.95 10.58 9.20
CA TYR A 109 -8.23 11.62 8.48
C TYR A 109 -7.73 11.10 7.15
N LEU A 110 -7.98 11.82 6.06
CA LEU A 110 -7.55 11.50 4.71
C LEU A 110 -6.74 12.64 4.11
N SER A 111 -5.69 12.31 3.38
CA SER A 111 -4.87 13.26 2.61
C SER A 111 -4.51 12.68 1.25
N GLY A 112 -4.39 13.53 0.22
CA GLY A 112 -3.97 13.11 -1.10
C GLY A 112 -5.05 12.43 -1.97
N ILE A 113 -6.34 12.66 -1.72
CA ILE A 113 -7.46 12.12 -2.52
C ILE A 113 -7.28 12.42 -4.01
N SER A 114 -6.90 13.65 -4.34
CA SER A 114 -6.66 14.05 -5.74
C SER A 114 -5.54 13.24 -6.39
N ARG A 115 -4.48 12.90 -5.65
CA ARG A 115 -3.38 12.09 -6.18
C ARG A 115 -3.81 10.67 -6.53
N LEU A 116 -4.71 10.08 -5.76
CA LEU A 116 -5.28 8.78 -6.08
C LEU A 116 -6.04 8.84 -7.41
N PHE A 117 -6.94 9.81 -7.57
CA PHE A 117 -7.78 9.91 -8.77
C PHE A 117 -7.06 10.41 -10.03
N THR A 118 -5.85 10.95 -9.93
CA THR A 118 -5.02 11.27 -11.10
C THR A 118 -4.29 10.05 -11.69
N GLN A 119 -4.32 8.90 -11.01
CA GLN A 119 -3.67 7.70 -11.52
C GLN A 119 -4.49 7.05 -12.66
N PRO A 120 -3.83 6.44 -13.66
CA PRO A 120 -4.47 5.97 -14.88
C PRO A 120 -5.54 4.89 -14.64
N GLU A 121 -5.48 4.19 -13.52
CA GLU A 121 -6.46 3.19 -13.13
C GLU A 121 -7.86 3.78 -12.86
N PHE A 122 -7.96 5.07 -12.52
CA PHE A 122 -9.19 5.75 -12.12
C PHE A 122 -9.78 6.66 -13.19
N VAL A 123 -9.45 6.44 -14.45
CA VAL A 123 -10.11 7.08 -15.60
C VAL A 123 -11.56 6.57 -15.76
N ASP A 124 -11.84 5.33 -15.38
CA ASP A 124 -13.19 4.76 -15.39
C ASP A 124 -14.03 5.30 -14.21
N THR A 125 -15.10 6.00 -14.52
CA THR A 125 -16.04 6.58 -13.54
C THR A 125 -16.60 5.53 -12.57
N ARG A 126 -16.81 4.29 -13.01
CA ARG A 126 -17.29 3.20 -12.14
C ARG A 126 -16.29 2.85 -11.05
N ARG A 127 -14.98 2.89 -11.38
CA ARG A 127 -13.93 2.69 -10.37
C ARG A 127 -13.87 3.85 -9.39
N VAL A 128 -14.01 5.08 -9.87
CA VAL A 128 -14.08 6.27 -9.01
C VAL A 128 -15.24 6.15 -8.02
N GLN A 129 -16.43 5.77 -8.49
CA GLN A 129 -17.60 5.55 -7.63
C GLN A 129 -17.35 4.42 -6.60
N SER A 130 -16.71 3.31 -7.01
CA SER A 130 -16.40 2.22 -6.11
C SER A 130 -15.39 2.62 -5.03
N VAL A 131 -14.41 3.47 -5.37
CA VAL A 131 -13.45 4.02 -4.41
C VAL A 131 -14.12 5.01 -3.47
N ALA A 132 -14.97 5.91 -3.98
CA ALA A 132 -15.72 6.85 -3.14
C ALA A 132 -16.56 6.10 -2.10
N LYS A 133 -17.32 5.07 -2.53
CA LYS A 133 -18.08 4.22 -1.61
C LYS A 133 -17.19 3.52 -0.58
N LEU A 134 -16.01 3.02 -0.99
CA LEU A 134 -15.06 2.43 -0.06
C LEU A 134 -14.62 3.45 1.00
N LEU A 135 -14.34 4.70 0.60
CA LEU A 135 -13.91 5.75 1.54
C LEU A 135 -15.02 6.10 2.55
N ASP A 136 -16.29 6.11 2.12
CA ASP A 136 -17.43 6.32 3.00
C ASP A 136 -17.60 5.20 4.05
N GLU A 137 -17.26 3.96 3.67
CA GLU A 137 -17.38 2.76 4.53
C GLU A 137 -16.11 2.49 5.37
N LEU A 138 -14.99 3.19 5.10
CA LEU A 138 -13.68 2.86 5.65
C LEU A 138 -13.59 3.09 7.16
N GLU A 139 -14.09 4.21 7.67
CA GLU A 139 -14.06 4.53 9.10
C GLU A 139 -14.92 3.55 9.93
N PRO A 140 -16.20 3.30 9.58
CA PRO A 140 -17.00 2.30 10.28
C PRO A 140 -16.33 0.92 10.27
N TRP A 141 -15.80 0.51 9.13
CA TRP A 141 -15.14 -0.79 9.02
C TRP A 141 -13.88 -0.89 9.87
N LEU A 142 -13.00 0.12 9.88
CA LEU A 142 -11.79 0.10 10.73
C LEU A 142 -12.16 -0.02 12.22
N ARG A 143 -13.22 0.63 12.64
CA ARG A 143 -13.71 0.56 14.02
C ARG A 143 -14.31 -0.79 14.39
N GLU A 144 -15.10 -1.41 13.49
CA GLU A 144 -15.82 -2.67 13.73
C GLU A 144 -14.92 -3.89 13.54
N ALA A 145 -14.17 -3.95 12.44
CA ALA A 145 -13.32 -5.08 12.12
C ALA A 145 -12.04 -5.10 12.96
N ALA A 146 -11.60 -3.92 13.42
CA ALA A 146 -10.42 -3.73 14.26
C ALA A 146 -9.23 -4.63 13.85
N PRO A 147 -8.69 -4.52 12.60
CA PRO A 147 -7.61 -5.38 12.12
C PRO A 147 -6.46 -5.47 13.12
N GLY A 148 -6.17 -6.69 13.59
CA GLY A 148 -5.33 -6.92 14.77
C GLY A 148 -3.83 -7.03 14.49
N GLU A 149 -3.44 -7.33 13.26
CA GLU A 149 -2.04 -7.47 12.88
C GLU A 149 -1.32 -6.12 12.88
N PRO A 150 -0.02 -6.07 13.22
CA PRO A 150 0.77 -4.82 13.16
C PRO A 150 0.73 -4.16 11.79
N LEU A 151 0.78 -4.96 10.72
CA LEU A 151 0.65 -4.51 9.34
C LEU A 151 -0.38 -5.36 8.61
N ASN A 152 -1.45 -4.73 8.14
CA ASN A 152 -2.52 -5.37 7.39
C ASN A 152 -2.48 -4.91 5.93
N ILE A 153 -2.64 -5.86 5.00
CA ILE A 153 -2.55 -5.61 3.56
C ILE A 153 -3.74 -6.29 2.90
N PHE A 154 -4.59 -5.49 2.25
CA PHE A 154 -5.76 -5.97 1.50
C PHE A 154 -5.59 -5.59 0.03
N ILE A 155 -5.57 -6.56 -0.87
CA ILE A 155 -5.24 -6.38 -2.29
C ILE A 155 -6.48 -6.64 -3.15
N GLY A 156 -6.96 -5.62 -3.85
CA GLY A 156 -8.06 -5.75 -4.80
C GLY A 156 -9.29 -6.41 -4.18
N HIS A 157 -9.63 -7.60 -4.63
CA HIS A 157 -10.79 -8.38 -4.17
C HIS A 157 -10.72 -8.85 -2.70
N GLU A 158 -9.54 -8.79 -2.08
CA GLU A 158 -9.40 -9.11 -0.65
C GLU A 158 -9.92 -7.99 0.26
N ASN A 159 -10.10 -6.78 -0.28
CA ASN A 159 -10.67 -5.68 0.48
C ASN A 159 -12.07 -6.09 0.97
N PRO A 160 -12.32 -6.08 2.27
CA PRO A 160 -13.63 -6.42 2.84
C PRO A 160 -14.70 -5.42 2.40
N ILE A 161 -14.30 -4.19 2.16
CA ILE A 161 -15.10 -3.11 1.58
C ILE A 161 -14.53 -2.75 0.20
N GLY A 162 -15.36 -2.50 -0.79
CA GLY A 162 -14.90 -2.05 -2.12
C GLY A 162 -14.15 -3.08 -2.96
N LYS A 163 -14.54 -4.35 -2.96
CA LYS A 163 -13.92 -5.46 -3.72
C LYS A 163 -13.65 -5.17 -5.20
N ASN A 164 -14.46 -4.30 -5.84
CA ASN A 164 -14.36 -3.96 -7.26
C ASN A 164 -13.68 -2.60 -7.51
N SER A 165 -13.11 -1.99 -6.46
CA SER A 165 -12.49 -0.66 -6.56
C SER A 165 -11.13 -0.67 -7.29
N GLY A 166 -10.47 -1.84 -7.39
CA GLY A 166 -9.14 -1.98 -7.98
C GLY A 166 -8.04 -1.30 -7.15
N VAL A 167 -8.27 -1.14 -5.84
CA VAL A 167 -7.29 -0.57 -4.91
C VAL A 167 -6.76 -1.61 -3.94
N SER A 168 -5.60 -1.31 -3.37
CA SER A 168 -5.05 -2.01 -2.22
C SER A 168 -4.98 -1.05 -1.04
N LEU A 169 -5.37 -1.53 0.13
CA LEU A 169 -5.27 -0.86 1.41
C LEU A 169 -4.13 -1.47 2.22
N ILE A 170 -3.19 -0.65 2.66
CA ILE A 170 -2.06 -1.05 3.51
C ILE A 170 -2.11 -0.18 4.75
N ILE A 171 -2.33 -0.78 5.91
CA ILE A 171 -2.46 -0.08 7.19
C ILE A 171 -1.56 -0.71 8.25
N SER A 172 -0.88 0.14 9.02
CA SER A 172 -0.20 -0.22 10.25
C SER A 172 -1.06 0.17 11.43
N ARG A 173 -1.21 -0.77 12.36
CA ARG A 173 -1.80 -0.50 13.68
C ARG A 173 -0.68 -0.07 14.61
N PHE A 174 -0.92 0.95 15.40
CA PHE A 174 -0.01 1.36 16.47
C PHE A 174 -0.79 1.70 17.74
N LYS A 175 -0.11 1.71 18.87
CA LYS A 175 -0.70 2.00 20.18
C LYS A 175 -0.41 3.44 20.57
N SER A 176 -1.32 4.05 21.29
CA SER A 176 -1.07 5.30 21.98
C SER A 176 -1.72 5.27 23.36
N PRO A 177 -1.33 6.19 24.28
CA PRO A 177 -1.99 6.28 25.59
C PRO A 177 -3.50 6.56 25.54
N PHE A 178 -4.01 6.95 24.37
CA PHE A 178 -5.40 7.38 24.19
C PHE A 178 -6.28 6.31 23.51
N SER A 179 -5.69 5.32 22.80
CA SER A 179 -6.44 4.28 22.10
C SER A 179 -5.54 3.16 21.63
N ASP A 180 -6.03 1.91 21.72
CA ASP A 180 -5.36 0.70 21.21
C ASP A 180 -5.65 0.44 19.72
N HIS A 181 -6.56 1.19 19.11
CA HIS A 181 -7.04 0.97 17.75
C HIS A 181 -6.82 2.21 16.87
N ILE A 182 -5.53 2.58 16.74
CA ILE A 182 -5.13 3.67 15.86
C ILE A 182 -4.43 3.05 14.64
N TYR A 183 -4.81 3.54 13.47
CA TYR A 183 -4.28 3.08 12.19
C TYR A 183 -3.66 4.25 11.43
N ILE A 184 -2.56 3.96 10.74
CA ILE A 184 -1.98 4.82 9.71
C ILE A 184 -1.72 3.97 8.47
N GLY A 185 -1.92 4.53 7.29
CA GLY A 185 -1.69 3.76 6.07
C GLY A 185 -1.92 4.51 4.79
N VAL A 186 -2.01 3.73 3.73
CA VAL A 186 -2.24 4.24 2.37
C VAL A 186 -3.25 3.39 1.63
N LEU A 187 -4.01 4.06 0.76
CA LEU A 187 -4.88 3.47 -0.25
C LEU A 187 -4.35 3.85 -1.63
N GLY A 188 -4.05 2.87 -2.45
CA GLY A 188 -3.53 3.08 -3.81
C GLY A 188 -3.99 2.01 -4.77
N PRO A 189 -3.69 2.10 -6.07
CA PRO A 189 -4.04 1.07 -7.03
C PRO A 189 -3.36 -0.26 -6.67
N THR A 190 -3.96 -1.39 -7.12
CA THR A 190 -3.34 -2.72 -6.93
C THR A 190 -1.93 -2.79 -7.52
N ARG A 191 -1.66 -2.01 -8.57
CA ARG A 191 -0.33 -1.85 -9.15
C ARG A 191 0.50 -0.82 -8.37
N GLN A 192 1.12 -1.23 -7.30
CA GLN A 192 2.01 -0.36 -6.51
C GLN A 192 3.30 -1.07 -6.11
N ASN A 193 4.27 -0.31 -5.63
CA ASN A 193 5.51 -0.88 -5.10
C ASN A 193 5.30 -1.35 -3.65
N TYR A 194 4.77 -2.56 -3.49
CA TYR A 194 4.43 -3.14 -2.18
C TYR A 194 5.61 -3.13 -1.21
N SER A 195 6.80 -3.56 -1.64
CA SER A 195 7.99 -3.59 -0.78
C SER A 195 8.27 -2.23 -0.14
N ARG A 196 8.25 -1.16 -0.94
CA ARG A 196 8.48 0.20 -0.46
C ARG A 196 7.33 0.72 0.40
N VAL A 197 6.09 0.54 -0.06
CA VAL A 197 4.91 1.08 0.63
C VAL A 197 4.71 0.41 1.98
N MET A 198 4.85 -0.92 2.06
CA MET A 198 4.79 -1.68 3.31
C MET A 198 5.83 -1.20 4.32
N ALA A 199 7.08 -1.01 3.87
CA ALA A 199 8.15 -0.54 4.73
C ALA A 199 7.88 0.87 5.28
N LEU A 200 7.41 1.81 4.43
CA LEU A 200 7.09 3.18 4.84
C LEU A 200 5.90 3.23 5.82
N VAL A 201 4.84 2.45 5.55
CA VAL A 201 3.65 2.40 6.42
C VAL A 201 3.99 1.76 7.77
N SER A 202 4.76 0.66 7.77
CA SER A 202 5.22 0.02 9.01
C SER A 202 6.10 0.96 9.83
N HIS A 203 7.04 1.65 9.18
CA HIS A 203 7.92 2.62 9.84
C HIS A 203 7.14 3.80 10.43
N ALA A 204 6.15 4.34 9.69
CA ALA A 204 5.29 5.40 10.18
C ALA A 204 4.54 5.01 11.45
N GLY A 205 4.01 3.77 11.50
CA GLY A 205 3.36 3.24 12.69
C GLY A 205 4.31 3.16 13.89
N GLN A 206 5.53 2.63 13.68
CA GLN A 206 6.56 2.52 14.74
C GLN A 206 6.97 3.90 15.28
N VAL A 207 7.27 4.86 14.41
CA VAL A 207 7.67 6.21 14.82
C VAL A 207 6.56 6.90 15.62
N LEU A 208 5.30 6.72 15.22
CA LEU A 208 4.18 7.28 15.97
C LEU A 208 3.99 6.60 17.32
N GLU A 209 4.18 5.28 17.43
CA GLU A 209 4.12 4.55 18.70
C GLU A 209 5.24 4.99 19.66
N ASP A 210 6.43 5.32 19.14
CA ASP A 210 7.59 5.77 19.95
C ASP A 210 7.43 7.21 20.45
N ILE A 211 6.65 8.05 19.74
CA ILE A 211 6.53 9.50 20.06
C ILE A 211 5.28 9.81 20.88
N LEU A 212 4.22 9.02 20.74
CA LEU A 212 2.91 9.27 21.39
C LEU A 212 2.77 8.50 22.67
#